data_d0e78d06b12d31ebd476046109abcd56
#
_entry.id   d0e78d06b12d31ebd476046109abcd56
#
_cell.length_a   1.000
_cell.length_b   1.000
_cell.length_c   1.000
_cell.angle_alpha   90.00
_cell.angle_beta   90.00
_cell.angle_gamma   90.00
#
_symmetry.space_group_name_H-M   'P 1'
#
loop_
_entity.id
_entity.type
_entity.pdbx_description
1 polymer ?
#
loop_
_entity_poly.entity_id
_entity_poly.type
_entity_poly.pdbx_seq_one_letter_code
_entity_poly.pdbx_strand_id
1 'polypeptide(L)'
;AAISWVRDRASTARDVKVGREVKQARQEVVREEQKKAAERKPPKIEAAAPKVEKSERVEKEKQVPMFEKPGATALPALSLLDDPPPRAGGYSAEALEAMSRLVELKLRDFGVEAEVVEVHPGPVITRFELRPAPGVKVAQISNLAKDLARALSAISVRVVEIIPGKSTMGLE
;
A
#
# COMPACT_ATOMS: atom_id res chain seq x y z
N ALA A 1 -54.13 -34.41 3.64
CA ALA A 1 -52.98 -34.52 2.68
C ALA A 1 -52.93 -33.35 1.69
N ALA A 2 -54.02 -32.88 1.10
CA ALA A 2 -54.03 -31.80 0.10
C ALA A 2 -53.60 -30.41 0.66
N ILE A 3 -53.97 -30.10 1.90
CA ILE A 3 -53.71 -28.81 2.52
C ILE A 3 -52.22 -28.68 2.93
N SER A 4 -51.52 -29.76 3.32
CA SER A 4 -50.08 -29.75 3.61
C SER A 4 -49.27 -29.53 2.35
N TRP A 5 -49.62 -30.14 1.24
CA TRP A 5 -48.94 -29.97 -0.04
C TRP A 5 -49.01 -28.54 -0.61
N VAL A 6 -50.19 -27.87 -0.45
CA VAL A 6 -50.33 -26.47 -0.85
C VAL A 6 -49.50 -25.52 0.02
N ARG A 7 -49.40 -25.81 1.33
CA ARG A 7 -48.54 -25.05 2.26
C ARG A 7 -47.08 -25.19 1.93
N ASP A 8 -46.59 -26.40 1.67
CA ASP A 8 -45.18 -26.65 1.33
C ASP A 8 -44.81 -25.99 -0.01
N ARG A 9 -45.69 -25.99 -0.98
CA ARG A 9 -45.47 -25.32 -2.25
C ARG A 9 -45.46 -23.79 -2.12
N ALA A 10 -46.25 -23.22 -1.23
CA ALA A 10 -46.29 -21.79 -0.95
C ALA A 10 -45.02 -21.33 -0.15
N SER A 11 -44.49 -22.17 0.74
CA SER A 11 -43.23 -21.88 1.46
C SER A 11 -42.04 -21.94 0.50
N THR A 12 -41.93 -22.96 -0.33
CA THR A 12 -40.83 -23.05 -1.33
C THR A 12 -40.85 -21.91 -2.34
N ALA A 13 -42.04 -21.46 -2.77
CA ALA A 13 -42.17 -20.30 -3.66
C ALA A 13 -41.74 -18.98 -3.00
N ARG A 14 -42.03 -18.81 -1.70
CA ARG A 14 -41.52 -17.66 -0.90
C ARG A 14 -40.00 -17.72 -0.74
N ASP A 15 -39.45 -18.86 -0.41
CA ASP A 15 -38.01 -19.04 -0.20
C ASP A 15 -37.23 -18.79 -1.50
N VAL A 16 -37.74 -19.21 -2.65
CA VAL A 16 -37.17 -18.92 -3.96
C VAL A 16 -37.25 -17.44 -4.28
N LYS A 17 -38.34 -16.75 -3.93
CA LYS A 17 -38.48 -15.30 -4.13
C LYS A 17 -37.50 -14.52 -3.27
N VAL A 18 -37.42 -14.83 -1.99
CA VAL A 18 -36.44 -14.24 -1.05
C VAL A 18 -35.01 -14.51 -1.53
N GLY A 19 -34.70 -15.73 -1.97
CA GLY A 19 -33.40 -16.06 -2.53
C GLY A 19 -33.02 -15.23 -3.76
N ARG A 20 -34.00 -14.91 -4.65
CA ARG A 20 -33.79 -14.04 -5.80
C ARG A 20 -33.55 -12.59 -5.38
N GLU A 21 -34.34 -12.07 -4.44
CA GLU A 21 -34.19 -10.70 -3.92
C GLU A 21 -32.83 -10.52 -3.25
N VAL A 22 -32.38 -11.45 -2.42
CA VAL A 22 -31.06 -11.44 -1.78
C VAL A 22 -29.93 -11.50 -2.83
N LYS A 23 -30.10 -12.30 -3.89
CA LYS A 23 -29.13 -12.38 -4.98
C LYS A 23 -29.05 -11.07 -5.76
N GLN A 24 -30.18 -10.44 -6.05
CA GLN A 24 -30.24 -9.14 -6.72
C GLN A 24 -29.59 -8.04 -5.87
N ALA A 25 -29.93 -7.97 -4.59
CA ALA A 25 -29.35 -7.01 -3.66
C ALA A 25 -27.81 -7.16 -3.59
N ARG A 26 -27.30 -8.41 -3.54
CA ARG A 26 -25.84 -8.65 -3.60
C ARG A 26 -25.22 -8.20 -4.92
N GLN A 27 -25.89 -8.42 -6.04
CA GLN A 27 -25.40 -7.98 -7.35
C GLN A 27 -25.39 -6.45 -7.48
N GLU A 28 -26.36 -5.77 -6.89
CA GLU A 28 -26.42 -4.29 -6.86
C GLU A 28 -25.28 -3.73 -6.02
N VAL A 29 -25.05 -4.28 -4.84
CA VAL A 29 -23.90 -3.88 -3.98
C VAL A 29 -22.59 -4.06 -4.72
N VAL A 30 -22.37 -5.22 -5.35
CA VAL A 30 -21.14 -5.48 -6.13
C VAL A 30 -21.02 -4.49 -7.31
N ARG A 31 -22.10 -4.16 -8.00
CA ARG A 31 -22.08 -3.17 -9.08
C ARG A 31 -21.76 -1.76 -8.58
N GLU A 32 -22.31 -1.37 -7.44
CA GLU A 32 -22.00 -0.07 -6.83
C GLU A 32 -20.55 0.00 -6.40
N GLU A 33 -20.02 -1.06 -5.78
CA GLU A 33 -18.62 -1.15 -5.41
C GLU A 33 -17.69 -1.10 -6.63
N GLN A 34 -18.05 -1.78 -7.72
CA GLN A 34 -17.30 -1.72 -8.97
C GLN A 34 -17.32 -0.32 -9.58
N LYS A 35 -18.46 0.39 -9.55
CA LYS A 35 -18.54 1.78 -10.01
C LYS A 35 -17.68 2.70 -9.15
N LYS A 36 -17.77 2.61 -7.84
CA LYS A 36 -16.93 3.38 -6.90
C LYS A 36 -15.44 3.10 -7.12
N ALA A 37 -15.08 1.83 -7.38
CA ALA A 37 -13.71 1.45 -7.67
C ALA A 37 -13.21 2.01 -9.03
N ALA A 38 -14.09 2.11 -10.03
CA ALA A 38 -13.75 2.65 -11.34
C ALA A 38 -13.65 4.20 -11.35
N GLU A 39 -14.42 4.88 -10.52
CA GLU A 39 -14.39 6.34 -10.37
C GLU A 39 -13.23 6.82 -9.48
N ARG A 40 -12.58 5.90 -8.79
CA ARG A 40 -11.48 6.21 -7.87
C ARG A 40 -10.24 6.64 -8.64
N LYS A 41 -9.68 7.80 -8.24
CA LYS A 41 -8.37 8.22 -8.75
C LYS A 41 -7.29 7.29 -8.17
N PRO A 42 -6.38 6.76 -9.00
CA PRO A 42 -5.26 5.99 -8.48
C PRO A 42 -4.39 6.87 -7.56
N PRO A 43 -3.81 6.30 -6.49
CA PRO A 43 -2.93 7.04 -5.61
C PRO A 43 -1.71 7.53 -6.39
N LYS A 44 -1.22 8.72 -6.06
CA LYS A 44 0.01 9.24 -6.64
C LYS A 44 1.20 8.46 -6.08
N ILE A 45 1.87 7.70 -6.93
CA ILE A 45 3.07 6.95 -6.56
C ILE A 45 4.27 7.83 -6.86
N GLU A 46 5.03 8.22 -5.83
CA GLU A 46 6.30 8.89 -6.06
C GLU A 46 7.31 7.89 -6.62
N ALA A 47 8.10 8.35 -7.61
CA ALA A 47 9.19 7.55 -8.16
C ALA A 47 10.18 7.21 -7.03
N ALA A 48 10.63 5.96 -6.98
CA ALA A 48 11.70 5.57 -6.08
C ALA A 48 12.89 6.54 -6.21
N ALA A 49 13.56 6.81 -5.08
CA ALA A 49 14.60 7.81 -4.92
C ALA A 49 15.50 7.99 -6.16
N PRO A 50 15.88 9.22 -6.51
CA PRO A 50 16.65 9.53 -7.72
C PRO A 50 17.92 8.68 -7.77
N LYS A 51 18.31 8.26 -8.96
CA LYS A 51 19.59 7.56 -9.17
C LYS A 51 20.69 8.47 -8.63
N VAL A 52 21.37 7.98 -7.61
CA VAL A 52 22.53 8.68 -7.05
C VAL A 52 23.54 8.86 -8.18
N GLU A 53 23.84 10.09 -8.56
CA GLU A 53 24.88 10.40 -9.53
C GLU A 53 26.19 9.83 -9.04
N LYS A 54 26.93 9.20 -9.93
CA LYS A 54 28.23 8.63 -9.59
C LYS A 54 29.16 9.78 -9.23
N SER A 55 29.79 9.68 -8.07
CA SER A 55 30.76 10.68 -7.63
C SER A 55 31.90 10.78 -8.66
N GLU A 56 32.30 12.00 -9.03
CA GLU A 56 33.46 12.25 -9.91
C GLU A 56 34.75 11.55 -9.41
N ARG A 57 34.87 11.36 -8.11
CA ARG A 57 35.96 10.63 -7.51
C ARG A 57 35.97 9.16 -7.91
N VAL A 58 34.79 8.50 -7.95
CA VAL A 58 34.65 7.10 -8.36
C VAL A 58 35.06 6.95 -9.84
N GLU A 59 34.72 7.91 -10.68
CA GLU A 59 35.11 7.88 -12.10
C GLU A 59 36.63 8.12 -12.27
N LYS A 60 37.20 9.06 -11.54
CA LYS A 60 38.65 9.35 -11.57
C LYS A 60 39.49 8.19 -11.04
N GLU A 61 39.06 7.52 -9.98
CA GLU A 61 39.78 6.37 -9.39
C GLU A 61 39.60 5.06 -10.19
N LYS A 62 38.55 4.94 -11.01
CA LYS A 62 38.40 3.82 -11.97
C LYS A 62 39.36 3.90 -13.16
N GLN A 63 39.83 5.09 -13.51
CA GLN A 63 40.88 5.28 -14.50
C GLN A 63 42.23 5.02 -13.81
N VAL A 64 42.72 3.80 -13.90
CA VAL A 64 44.07 3.45 -13.36
C VAL A 64 45.11 4.30 -14.11
N PRO A 65 45.78 5.24 -13.41
CA PRO A 65 46.85 6.00 -14.05
C PRO A 65 47.98 5.06 -14.37
N MET A 66 48.44 5.05 -15.63
CA MET A 66 49.52 4.17 -16.10
C MET A 66 50.87 4.46 -15.41
N PHE A 67 50.97 5.61 -14.73
CA PHE A 67 52.13 6.03 -13.93
C PHE A 67 51.65 6.61 -12.59
N GLU A 68 51.69 5.81 -11.54
CA GLU A 68 51.46 6.32 -10.19
C GLU A 68 52.63 7.13 -9.72
N LYS A 69 52.45 8.44 -9.52
CA LYS A 69 53.34 9.19 -8.64
C LYS A 69 52.98 8.80 -7.21
N PRO A 70 53.97 8.32 -6.39
CA PRO A 70 53.72 8.10 -4.97
C PRO A 70 53.52 9.45 -4.29
N GLY A 71 52.35 9.98 -4.39
CA GLY A 71 51.91 11.19 -3.70
C GLY A 71 51.00 10.82 -2.57
N ALA A 72 51.27 11.39 -1.38
CA ALA A 72 50.51 11.16 -0.17
C ALA A 72 49.02 11.46 -0.40
N THR A 73 48.27 10.44 -0.77
CA THR A 73 46.81 10.51 -0.77
C THR A 73 46.34 10.43 0.66
N ALA A 74 45.74 11.50 1.16
CA ALA A 74 45.23 11.59 2.53
C ALA A 74 44.08 10.58 2.83
N LEU A 75 43.51 9.95 1.79
CA LEU A 75 42.41 9.01 1.92
C LEU A 75 42.73 7.67 1.22
N PRO A 76 42.30 6.55 1.82
CA PRO A 76 42.47 5.22 1.21
C PRO A 76 41.72 5.14 -0.13
N ALA A 77 42.25 4.32 -1.05
CA ALA A 77 41.66 4.11 -2.37
C ALA A 77 40.26 3.46 -2.26
N LEU A 78 39.33 3.82 -3.13
CA LEU A 78 38.00 3.24 -3.18
C LEU A 78 38.00 1.77 -3.60
N SER A 79 39.10 1.30 -4.27
CA SER A 79 39.27 -0.11 -4.64
C SER A 79 39.42 -1.08 -3.44
N LEU A 80 39.60 -0.55 -2.23
CA LEU A 80 39.61 -1.33 -0.99
C LEU A 80 38.17 -1.66 -0.50
N LEU A 81 37.14 -1.07 -1.11
CA LEU A 81 35.77 -1.33 -0.79
C LEU A 81 35.18 -2.32 -1.79
N ASP A 82 34.39 -3.26 -1.31
CA ASP A 82 33.62 -4.14 -2.17
C ASP A 82 32.56 -3.38 -2.96
N ASP A 83 32.29 -3.79 -4.18
CA ASP A 83 31.17 -3.23 -4.95
C ASP A 83 29.83 -3.52 -4.24
N PRO A 84 28.94 -2.53 -4.14
CA PRO A 84 27.65 -2.75 -3.50
C PRO A 84 26.85 -3.81 -4.25
N PRO A 85 26.19 -4.73 -3.54
CA PRO A 85 25.33 -5.72 -4.20
C PRO A 85 24.26 -5.03 -5.05
N PRO A 86 23.83 -5.66 -6.16
CA PRO A 86 22.78 -5.10 -6.98
C PRO A 86 21.54 -4.86 -6.12
N ARG A 87 21.00 -3.64 -6.16
CA ARG A 87 19.77 -3.32 -5.40
C ARG A 87 18.66 -4.23 -5.88
N ALA A 88 18.11 -5.04 -5.00
CA ALA A 88 16.86 -5.72 -5.24
C ALA A 88 15.84 -4.65 -5.65
N GLY A 89 15.23 -4.81 -6.82
CA GLY A 89 14.25 -3.85 -7.33
C GLY A 89 13.16 -3.62 -6.28
N GLY A 90 12.80 -2.36 -6.05
CA GLY A 90 11.66 -2.01 -5.21
C GLY A 90 10.35 -2.57 -5.78
N TYR A 91 9.27 -2.43 -5.05
CA TYR A 91 7.94 -2.81 -5.53
C TYR A 91 7.59 -2.09 -6.83
N SER A 92 6.97 -2.79 -7.77
CA SER A 92 6.44 -2.17 -8.99
C SER A 92 5.28 -1.21 -8.63
N ALA A 93 4.99 -0.24 -9.51
CA ALA A 93 3.88 0.68 -9.31
C ALA A 93 2.55 -0.06 -9.14
N GLU A 94 2.33 -1.12 -9.91
CA GLU A 94 1.14 -1.97 -9.82
C GLU A 94 1.04 -2.69 -8.47
N ALA A 95 2.17 -3.19 -7.94
CA ALA A 95 2.21 -3.82 -6.62
C ALA A 95 1.90 -2.80 -5.51
N LEU A 96 2.42 -1.58 -5.61
CA LEU A 96 2.13 -0.50 -4.65
C LEU A 96 0.66 -0.08 -4.69
N GLU A 97 0.07 -0.04 -5.88
CA GLU A 97 -1.36 0.24 -6.02
C GLU A 97 -2.22 -0.88 -5.41
N ALA A 98 -1.86 -2.14 -5.65
CA ALA A 98 -2.53 -3.29 -5.04
C ALA A 98 -2.43 -3.27 -3.51
N MET A 99 -1.25 -2.93 -2.95
CA MET A 99 -1.05 -2.76 -1.52
C MET A 99 -1.90 -1.61 -0.96
N SER A 100 -2.00 -0.49 -1.68
CA SER A 100 -2.84 0.65 -1.28
C SER A 100 -4.31 0.23 -1.13
N ARG A 101 -4.83 -0.51 -2.10
CA ARG A 101 -6.19 -1.05 -2.04
C ARG A 101 -6.39 -2.03 -0.89
N LEU A 102 -5.39 -2.87 -0.62
CA LEU A 102 -5.42 -3.81 0.50
C LEU A 102 -5.46 -3.07 1.85
N VAL A 103 -4.65 -2.02 2.02
CA VAL A 103 -4.65 -1.18 3.23
C VAL A 103 -6.02 -0.57 3.48
N GLU A 104 -6.64 0.01 2.45
CA GLU A 104 -7.98 0.59 2.57
C GLU A 104 -9.06 -0.44 2.89
N LEU A 105 -8.98 -1.61 2.24
CA LEU A 105 -9.91 -2.70 2.52
C LEU A 105 -9.80 -3.14 3.97
N LYS A 106 -8.58 -3.30 4.49
CA LYS A 106 -8.35 -3.71 5.88
C LYS A 106 -8.80 -2.65 6.88
N LEU A 107 -8.57 -1.37 6.59
CA LEU A 107 -9.10 -0.28 7.43
C LEU A 107 -10.64 -0.32 7.46
N ARG A 108 -11.28 -0.55 6.33
CA ARG A 108 -12.74 -0.71 6.23
C ARG A 108 -13.25 -1.92 7.02
N ASP A 109 -12.54 -3.05 6.98
CA ASP A 109 -12.86 -4.24 7.77
C ASP A 109 -12.90 -3.93 9.29
N PHE A 110 -12.07 -2.99 9.74
CA PHE A 110 -12.04 -2.49 11.12
C PHE A 110 -13.00 -1.30 11.37
N GLY A 111 -13.85 -0.98 10.42
CA GLY A 111 -14.84 0.10 10.55
C GLY A 111 -14.25 1.50 10.42
N VAL A 112 -13.07 1.63 9.80
CA VAL A 112 -12.40 2.90 9.56
C VAL A 112 -12.38 3.19 8.06
N GLU A 113 -13.02 4.26 7.63
CA GLU A 113 -12.97 4.72 6.24
C GLU A 113 -11.79 5.67 6.04
N ALA A 114 -10.86 5.28 5.19
CA ALA A 114 -9.72 6.12 4.79
C ALA A 114 -9.33 5.80 3.35
N GLU A 115 -8.79 6.80 2.66
CA GLU A 115 -8.33 6.71 1.28
C GLU A 115 -6.81 6.91 1.23
N VAL A 116 -6.10 6.09 0.45
CA VAL A 116 -4.68 6.30 0.18
C VAL A 116 -4.53 7.33 -0.93
N VAL A 117 -3.91 8.46 -0.61
CA VAL A 117 -3.72 9.59 -1.55
C VAL A 117 -2.37 9.49 -2.25
N GLU A 118 -1.31 9.23 -1.49
CA GLU A 118 0.06 9.16 -2.00
C GLU A 118 0.80 7.94 -1.41
N VAL A 119 1.75 7.42 -2.19
CA VAL A 119 2.61 6.31 -1.79
C VAL A 119 4.07 6.70 -2.02
N HIS A 120 4.86 6.61 -0.97
CA HIS A 120 6.28 6.92 -0.98
C HIS A 120 7.09 5.64 -0.71
N PRO A 121 7.54 4.95 -1.77
CA PRO A 121 8.37 3.77 -1.61
C PRO A 121 9.78 4.17 -1.14
N GLY A 122 10.19 3.64 -0.02
CA GLY A 122 11.55 3.77 0.49
C GLY A 122 12.39 2.51 0.27
N PRO A 123 13.68 2.56 0.60
CA PRO A 123 14.56 1.39 0.43
C PRO A 123 14.22 0.23 1.39
N VAL A 124 13.61 0.50 2.53
CA VAL A 124 13.24 -0.48 3.55
C VAL A 124 11.76 -0.35 3.92
N ILE A 125 11.26 0.88 4.05
CA ILE A 125 9.92 1.19 4.53
C ILE A 125 9.17 1.91 3.41
N THR A 126 7.94 1.49 3.16
CA THR A 126 7.01 2.20 2.27
C THR A 126 6.02 2.97 3.12
N ARG A 127 5.85 4.26 2.85
CA ARG A 127 4.85 5.11 3.50
C ARG A 127 3.64 5.26 2.61
N PHE A 128 2.48 4.97 3.16
CA PHE A 128 1.18 5.23 2.56
C PHE A 128 0.57 6.45 3.24
N GLU A 129 0.28 7.50 2.48
CA GLU A 129 -0.41 8.68 3.01
C GLU A 129 -1.92 8.46 2.92
N LEU A 130 -2.55 8.45 4.09
CA LEU A 130 -3.96 8.21 4.26
C LEU A 130 -4.71 9.53 4.51
N ARG A 131 -5.84 9.68 3.86
CA ARG A 131 -6.83 10.71 4.17
C ARG A 131 -8.01 10.03 4.86
N PRO A 132 -8.17 10.18 6.19
CA PRO A 132 -9.33 9.65 6.89
C PRO A 132 -10.61 10.36 6.44
N ALA A 133 -11.73 9.63 6.43
CA ALA A 133 -13.04 10.21 6.16
C ALA A 133 -13.45 11.19 7.28
N PRO A 134 -14.32 12.17 6.98
CA PRO A 134 -14.84 13.08 8.00
C PRO A 134 -15.46 12.32 9.18
N GLY A 135 -15.03 12.67 10.40
CA GLY A 135 -15.50 12.01 11.63
C GLY A 135 -14.62 10.87 12.14
N VAL A 136 -13.67 10.38 11.35
CA VAL A 136 -12.69 9.38 11.80
C VAL A 136 -11.61 10.08 12.63
N LYS A 137 -11.40 9.58 13.85
CA LYS A 137 -10.35 10.09 14.75
C LYS A 137 -9.02 9.40 14.44
N VAL A 138 -7.93 10.17 14.37
CA VAL A 138 -6.56 9.64 14.17
C VAL A 138 -6.21 8.56 15.18
N ALA A 139 -6.60 8.73 16.44
CA ALA A 139 -6.38 7.74 17.49
C ALA A 139 -7.01 6.37 17.20
N GLN A 140 -8.11 6.32 16.45
CA GLN A 140 -8.70 5.02 16.05
C GLN A 140 -7.75 4.24 15.18
N ILE A 141 -7.09 4.91 14.21
CA ILE A 141 -6.14 4.27 13.29
C ILE A 141 -4.87 3.89 14.06
N SER A 142 -4.37 4.77 14.94
CA SER A 142 -3.17 4.50 15.74
C SER A 142 -3.35 3.28 16.64
N ASN A 143 -4.54 3.10 17.25
CA ASN A 143 -4.84 1.95 18.07
C ASN A 143 -4.92 0.63 17.29
N LEU A 144 -5.24 0.69 15.99
CA LEU A 144 -5.32 -0.47 15.11
C LEU A 144 -3.97 -0.90 14.52
N ALA A 145 -2.87 -0.21 14.82
CA ALA A 145 -1.56 -0.48 14.22
C ALA A 145 -1.12 -1.96 14.34
N LYS A 146 -1.35 -2.59 15.49
CA LYS A 146 -1.01 -4.02 15.71
C LYS A 146 -1.91 -4.96 14.91
N ASP A 147 -3.19 -4.65 14.83
CA ASP A 147 -4.16 -5.46 14.09
C ASP A 147 -3.96 -5.31 12.57
N LEU A 148 -3.60 -4.10 12.11
CA LEU A 148 -3.21 -3.84 10.75
C LEU A 148 -1.93 -4.60 10.37
N ALA A 149 -0.91 -4.60 11.23
CA ALA A 149 0.32 -5.36 10.98
C ALA A 149 0.01 -6.85 10.76
N ARG A 150 -0.83 -7.43 11.61
CA ARG A 150 -1.28 -8.82 11.46
C ARG A 150 -2.10 -9.03 10.17
N ALA A 151 -3.06 -8.14 9.89
CA ALA A 151 -3.95 -8.26 8.74
C ALA A 151 -3.23 -8.07 7.40
N LEU A 152 -2.15 -7.29 7.38
CA LEU A 152 -1.29 -7.05 6.22
C LEU A 152 -0.10 -8.01 6.13
N SER A 153 0.04 -8.94 7.09
CA SER A 153 1.19 -9.84 7.21
C SER A 153 2.54 -9.10 7.25
N ALA A 154 2.54 -7.90 7.83
CA ALA A 154 3.73 -7.08 8.01
C ALA A 154 4.35 -7.32 9.38
N ILE A 155 5.67 -7.14 9.50
CA ILE A 155 6.40 -7.29 10.78
C ILE A 155 5.90 -6.28 11.81
N SER A 156 5.71 -5.03 11.37
CA SER A 156 5.16 -3.95 12.19
C SER A 156 4.53 -2.89 11.28
N VAL A 157 3.60 -2.13 11.84
CA VAL A 157 2.99 -0.97 11.21
C VAL A 157 3.14 0.20 12.16
N ARG A 158 3.66 1.30 11.66
CA ARG A 158 3.79 2.56 12.38
C ARG A 158 2.84 3.59 11.81
N VAL A 159 2.13 4.27 12.68
CA VAL A 159 1.23 5.37 12.30
C VAL A 159 1.91 6.70 12.62
N VAL A 160 2.08 7.53 11.60
CA VAL A 160 2.57 8.90 11.72
C VAL A 160 1.36 9.82 11.66
N GLU A 161 0.95 10.28 12.82
CA GLU A 161 -0.32 11.00 12.99
C GLU A 161 -0.34 12.37 12.29
N ILE A 162 0.82 13.02 12.22
CA ILE A 162 0.94 14.38 11.66
C ILE A 162 2.07 14.41 10.66
N ILE A 163 1.76 14.78 9.43
CA ILE A 163 2.73 15.07 8.39
C ILE A 163 2.79 16.60 8.25
N PRO A 164 3.94 17.24 8.47
CA PRO A 164 4.05 18.69 8.35
C PRO A 164 3.58 19.20 6.99
N GLY A 165 2.67 20.19 6.99
CA GLY A 165 2.15 20.80 5.77
C GLY A 165 1.06 20.02 5.03
N LYS A 166 0.63 18.87 5.56
CA LYS A 166 -0.45 18.04 4.97
C LYS A 166 -1.55 17.74 5.98
N SER A 167 -2.76 17.55 5.49
CA SER A 167 -3.92 17.08 6.29
C SER A 167 -4.07 15.57 6.27
N THR A 168 -3.06 14.86 5.82
CA THR A 168 -2.98 13.41 5.71
C THR A 168 -2.14 12.84 6.84
N MET A 169 -2.31 11.56 7.12
CA MET A 169 -1.50 10.80 8.07
C MET A 169 -0.70 9.73 7.34
N GLY A 170 0.43 9.31 7.92
CA GLY A 170 1.29 8.29 7.34
C GLY A 170 1.06 6.92 7.98
N LEU A 171 1.05 5.88 7.17
CA LEU A 171 1.13 4.48 7.57
C LEU A 171 2.44 3.90 6.99
N GLU A 172 3.35 3.46 7.86
CA GLU A 172 4.67 2.95 7.50
C GLU A 172 4.82 1.48 7.89
#